data_a3188e76b251373c9e220e2d686f37ff
#
_entry.id   a3188e76b251373c9e220e2d686f37ff
#
_cell.length_a   1.000
_cell.length_b   1.000
_cell.length_c   1.000
_cell.angle_alpha   90.00
_cell.angle_beta   90.00
_cell.angle_gamma   90.00
#
_symmetry.space_group_name_H-M   'P 1'
#
loop_
_entity.id
_entity.type
_entity.pdbx_description
1 polymer ?
#
loop_
_entity_poly.entity_id
_entity_poly.type
_entity_poly.pdbx_seq_one_letter_code
_entity_poly.pdbx_strand_id
1 'polypeptide(L)'
;MHDAPQNATTIQTEPTTAHTAQTEATVKPEVIQPVPADEEFVKVSTYIPDILVDLRYSTDHNFTGQTVYDFNELWLRYGTVKKLISVQKELKGRGLCLKIWDGFRPPSAQFKLWDICPDPIYVSNPNNGFSSHSRGNTVDVTLAYPDGTELSMPTGFDDFSKLADRDYSDCDQEAAANAMLLEKVMQDCGFKPYSGEWWHFTDTRSYPVEHTFQPITATLYYADCSEYISLRTKPSTAADVIARISAGEQFRVLAHSDQFALIEYDNLFGYVLKDYIQPVE
;
A
#
# COMPACT_ATOMS: atom_id res chain seq x y z
N MET A 1 -84.05 -34.93 -48.12
CA MET A 1 -84.35 -33.54 -48.55
C MET A 1 -84.35 -32.70 -47.30
N HIS A 2 -83.60 -31.69 -47.28
CA HIS A 2 -83.39 -30.68 -46.25
C HIS A 2 -82.42 -31.02 -45.10
N ASP A 3 -81.23 -30.72 -45.38
CA ASP A 3 -80.17 -30.48 -44.39
C ASP A 3 -80.32 -29.12 -43.79
N ALA A 4 -80.15 -29.03 -42.48
CA ALA A 4 -79.98 -27.82 -41.75
C ALA A 4 -78.54 -27.77 -41.20
N PRO A 5 -77.87 -26.62 -41.24
CA PRO A 5 -76.47 -26.54 -40.85
C PRO A 5 -76.26 -26.38 -39.34
N GLN A 6 -75.22 -27.06 -38.86
CA GLN A 6 -74.73 -26.93 -37.48
C GLN A 6 -73.93 -25.67 -37.31
N ASN A 7 -74.24 -24.85 -36.26
CA ASN A 7 -73.45 -23.72 -35.81
C ASN A 7 -72.27 -24.22 -35.00
N ALA A 8 -71.03 -23.90 -35.44
CA ALA A 8 -69.78 -24.03 -34.68
C ALA A 8 -69.49 -22.75 -33.92
N THR A 9 -69.51 -22.82 -32.60
CA THR A 9 -69.15 -21.77 -31.73
C THR A 9 -67.61 -21.71 -31.56
N THR A 10 -66.99 -20.65 -32.13
CA THR A 10 -65.51 -20.40 -31.97
C THR A 10 -65.27 -19.79 -30.65
N ILE A 11 -64.52 -20.47 -29.72
CA ILE A 11 -64.02 -19.92 -28.48
C ILE A 11 -62.72 -19.18 -28.81
N GLN A 12 -62.75 -17.85 -28.67
CA GLN A 12 -61.53 -17.02 -28.69
C GLN A 12 -60.83 -17.12 -27.34
N THR A 13 -59.58 -17.64 -27.33
CA THR A 13 -58.68 -17.57 -26.20
C THR A 13 -57.85 -16.31 -26.31
N GLU A 14 -57.98 -15.39 -25.34
CA GLU A 14 -57.12 -14.22 -25.21
C GLU A 14 -55.70 -14.65 -24.81
N PRO A 15 -54.60 -13.98 -25.29
CA PRO A 15 -53.26 -14.29 -24.86
C PRO A 15 -52.97 -13.68 -23.48
N THR A 16 -52.64 -14.51 -22.52
CA THR A 16 -52.12 -14.12 -21.20
C THR A 16 -50.76 -13.48 -21.37
N THR A 17 -50.66 -12.17 -21.19
CA THR A 17 -49.40 -11.44 -21.10
C THR A 17 -48.72 -11.77 -19.77
N ALA A 18 -47.67 -12.59 -19.84
CA ALA A 18 -46.77 -12.81 -18.72
C ALA A 18 -46.00 -11.50 -18.43
N HIS A 19 -46.32 -10.85 -17.33
CA HIS A 19 -45.50 -9.77 -16.77
C HIS A 19 -44.19 -10.39 -16.22
N THR A 20 -43.12 -10.28 -17.00
CA THR A 20 -41.76 -10.51 -16.50
C THR A 20 -41.41 -9.34 -15.57
N ALA A 21 -41.39 -9.58 -14.27
CA ALA A 21 -40.86 -8.64 -13.30
C ALA A 21 -39.36 -8.46 -13.57
N GLN A 22 -39.00 -7.36 -14.20
CA GLN A 22 -37.61 -6.92 -14.24
C GLN A 22 -37.24 -6.52 -12.82
N THR A 23 -36.39 -7.32 -12.17
CA THR A 23 -35.68 -6.92 -10.95
C THR A 23 -34.75 -5.78 -11.33
N GLU A 24 -35.12 -4.55 -11.03
CA GLU A 24 -34.21 -3.40 -11.08
C GLU A 24 -33.07 -3.70 -10.10
N ALA A 25 -31.88 -4.00 -10.65
CA ALA A 25 -30.67 -4.01 -9.88
C ALA A 25 -30.46 -2.59 -9.32
N THR A 26 -30.63 -2.43 -8.04
CA THR A 26 -30.30 -1.20 -7.32
C THR A 26 -28.80 -0.99 -7.50
N VAL A 27 -28.42 -0.09 -8.41
CA VAL A 27 -27.03 0.38 -8.54
C VAL A 27 -26.70 1.12 -7.25
N LYS A 28 -25.88 0.50 -6.41
CA LYS A 28 -25.28 1.19 -5.24
C LYS A 28 -24.59 2.45 -5.79
N PRO A 29 -24.80 3.65 -5.18
CA PRO A 29 -24.09 4.84 -5.62
C PRO A 29 -22.59 4.57 -5.50
N GLU A 30 -21.84 4.89 -6.55
CA GLU A 30 -20.38 4.79 -6.57
C GLU A 30 -19.83 5.75 -5.51
N VAL A 31 -19.34 5.20 -4.41
CA VAL A 31 -18.66 5.99 -3.38
C VAL A 31 -17.24 6.28 -3.87
N ILE A 32 -17.00 7.51 -4.26
CA ILE A 32 -15.67 7.95 -4.71
C ILE A 32 -14.76 8.03 -3.47
N GLN A 33 -13.67 7.28 -3.47
CA GLN A 33 -12.62 7.39 -2.45
C GLN A 33 -12.08 8.83 -2.46
N PRO A 34 -12.10 9.58 -1.35
CA PRO A 34 -11.50 10.90 -1.31
C PRO A 34 -9.99 10.83 -1.54
N VAL A 35 -9.44 11.83 -2.22
CA VAL A 35 -8.00 11.93 -2.44
C VAL A 35 -7.32 12.17 -1.08
N PRO A 36 -6.33 11.35 -0.68
CA PRO A 36 -5.64 11.52 0.59
C PRO A 36 -4.86 12.84 0.66
N ALA A 37 -4.69 13.37 1.86
CA ALA A 37 -3.72 14.45 2.07
C ALA A 37 -2.28 13.92 1.96
N ASP A 38 -1.34 14.80 1.64
CA ASP A 38 0.07 14.42 1.44
C ASP A 38 0.72 13.78 2.68
N GLU A 39 0.21 14.10 3.86
CA GLU A 39 0.64 13.58 5.15
C GLU A 39 0.06 12.20 5.49
N GLU A 40 -0.98 11.77 4.80
CA GLU A 40 -1.64 10.49 5.10
C GLU A 40 -0.81 9.31 4.58
N PHE A 41 -0.76 8.25 5.37
CA PHE A 41 -0.18 6.99 4.93
C PHE A 41 -1.11 6.27 3.97
N VAL A 42 -0.55 5.81 2.88
CA VAL A 42 -1.26 5.02 1.89
C VAL A 42 -0.47 3.77 1.53
N LYS A 43 -1.18 2.72 1.17
CA LYS A 43 -0.60 1.53 0.57
C LYS A 43 -0.15 1.87 -0.85
N VAL A 44 1.15 1.71 -1.13
CA VAL A 44 1.77 2.17 -2.38
C VAL A 44 1.20 1.45 -3.59
N SER A 45 0.94 0.14 -3.49
CA SER A 45 0.39 -0.67 -4.59
C SER A 45 -1.01 -0.24 -5.04
N THR A 46 -1.77 0.48 -4.21
CA THR A 46 -3.06 1.07 -4.60
C THR A 46 -2.90 2.15 -5.68
N TYR A 47 -1.78 2.88 -5.65
CA TYR A 47 -1.49 4.00 -6.57
C TYR A 47 -0.48 3.66 -7.66
N ILE A 48 0.35 2.65 -7.43
CA ILE A 48 1.36 2.14 -8.37
C ILE A 48 1.23 0.62 -8.41
N PRO A 49 0.22 0.07 -9.12
CA PRO A 49 -0.09 -1.37 -9.08
C PRO A 49 1.02 -2.27 -9.64
N ASP A 50 1.90 -1.71 -10.45
CA ASP A 50 3.02 -2.40 -11.10
C ASP A 50 4.39 -2.11 -10.45
N ILE A 51 4.42 -1.48 -9.28
CA ILE A 51 5.65 -1.34 -8.50
C ILE A 51 6.06 -2.70 -7.92
N LEU A 52 7.33 -3.02 -7.99
CA LEU A 52 7.85 -4.23 -7.38
C LEU A 52 8.17 -3.98 -5.90
N VAL A 53 7.65 -4.82 -5.02
CA VAL A 53 7.86 -4.71 -3.58
C VAL A 53 8.47 -6.00 -3.05
N ASP A 54 9.62 -5.88 -2.39
CA ASP A 54 10.37 -6.97 -1.76
C ASP A 54 10.91 -6.46 -0.41
N LEU A 55 9.97 -6.23 0.55
CA LEU A 55 10.33 -5.70 1.87
C LEU A 55 11.24 -6.68 2.61
N ARG A 56 12.54 -6.40 2.60
CA ARG A 56 13.59 -7.28 3.14
C ARG A 56 13.40 -7.56 4.63
N TYR A 57 12.95 -6.58 5.38
CA TYR A 57 12.69 -6.72 6.82
C TYR A 57 11.39 -7.45 7.16
N SER A 58 10.53 -7.73 6.17
CA SER A 58 9.35 -8.61 6.34
C SER A 58 9.70 -10.11 6.26
N THR A 59 10.93 -10.43 5.97
CA THR A 59 11.47 -11.79 5.89
C THR A 59 12.81 -11.89 6.65
N ASP A 60 13.45 -13.02 6.62
CA ASP A 60 14.82 -13.23 7.12
C ASP A 60 15.91 -12.90 6.08
N HIS A 61 15.52 -12.48 4.87
CA HIS A 61 16.43 -12.11 3.79
C HIS A 61 17.00 -10.69 3.94
N ASN A 62 17.57 -10.39 5.11
CA ASN A 62 18.24 -9.15 5.44
C ASN A 62 19.49 -9.44 6.27
N PHE A 63 20.31 -8.43 6.58
CA PHE A 63 21.58 -8.61 7.26
C PHE A 63 21.47 -9.20 8.68
N THR A 64 20.28 -9.11 9.31
CA THR A 64 20.06 -9.70 10.66
C THR A 64 19.72 -11.17 10.62
N GLY A 65 19.32 -11.71 9.47
CA GLY A 65 18.80 -13.08 9.33
C GLY A 65 17.51 -13.34 10.09
N GLN A 66 16.75 -12.28 10.45
CA GLN A 66 15.52 -12.36 11.23
C GLN A 66 14.42 -11.46 10.63
N THR A 67 13.15 -11.86 10.78
CA THR A 67 12.01 -11.02 10.45
C THR A 67 11.88 -9.89 11.46
N VAL A 68 11.90 -8.65 10.98
CA VAL A 68 11.78 -7.43 11.78
C VAL A 68 10.37 -6.87 11.76
N TYR A 69 9.73 -6.84 10.58
CA TYR A 69 8.38 -6.28 10.39
C TYR A 69 7.29 -7.30 10.65
N ASP A 70 6.17 -6.83 11.22
CA ASP A 70 4.95 -7.62 11.41
C ASP A 70 3.94 -7.38 10.26
N PHE A 71 4.39 -6.81 9.14
CA PHE A 71 3.63 -6.50 7.94
C PHE A 71 4.48 -6.75 6.69
N ASN A 72 3.80 -6.90 5.55
CA ASN A 72 4.43 -7.23 4.26
C ASN A 72 3.97 -6.32 3.11
N GLU A 73 3.28 -5.22 3.39
CA GLU A 73 2.83 -4.24 2.41
C GLU A 73 3.59 -2.94 2.57
N LEU A 74 3.90 -2.28 1.45
CA LEU A 74 4.63 -1.02 1.44
C LEU A 74 3.70 0.15 1.74
N TRP A 75 4.02 0.88 2.80
CA TRP A 75 3.32 2.08 3.25
C TRP A 75 4.23 3.30 3.17
N LEU A 76 3.72 4.41 2.62
CA LEU A 76 4.41 5.69 2.56
C LEU A 76 3.40 6.84 2.68
N ARG A 77 3.90 8.05 2.99
CA ARG A 77 3.13 9.29 2.89
C ARG A 77 2.67 9.50 1.44
N TYR A 78 1.41 9.90 1.24
CA TYR A 78 0.85 10.08 -0.11
C TYR A 78 1.64 11.07 -0.97
N GLY A 79 2.16 12.16 -0.35
CA GLY A 79 3.04 13.10 -1.05
C GLY A 79 4.28 12.45 -1.65
N THR A 80 4.88 11.48 -0.95
CA THR A 80 6.03 10.69 -1.43
C THR A 80 5.61 9.71 -2.53
N VAL A 81 4.44 9.07 -2.38
CA VAL A 81 3.90 8.17 -3.41
C VAL A 81 3.68 8.89 -4.73
N LYS A 82 3.19 10.14 -4.72
CA LYS A 82 3.04 10.96 -5.95
C LYS A 82 4.37 11.14 -6.70
N LYS A 83 5.49 11.26 -6.00
CA LYS A 83 6.82 11.32 -6.61
C LYS A 83 7.25 9.97 -7.16
N LEU A 84 6.99 8.87 -6.43
CA LEU A 84 7.28 7.52 -6.91
C LEU A 84 6.48 7.15 -8.17
N ILE A 85 5.24 7.66 -8.34
CA ILE A 85 4.49 7.55 -9.60
C ILE A 85 5.29 8.12 -10.76
N SER A 86 5.95 9.27 -10.56
CA SER A 86 6.77 9.90 -11.59
C SER A 86 8.05 9.11 -11.89
N VAL A 87 8.70 8.57 -10.85
CA VAL A 87 9.87 7.67 -10.97
C VAL A 87 9.50 6.43 -11.77
N GLN A 88 8.43 5.73 -11.38
CA GLN A 88 7.98 4.50 -12.05
C GLN A 88 7.64 4.75 -13.51
N LYS A 89 6.96 5.87 -13.81
CA LYS A 89 6.62 6.27 -15.18
C LYS A 89 7.87 6.49 -16.04
N GLU A 90 8.89 7.16 -15.49
CA GLU A 90 10.16 7.42 -16.21
C GLU A 90 10.91 6.10 -16.47
N LEU A 91 10.99 5.21 -15.48
CA LEU A 91 11.64 3.91 -15.60
C LEU A 91 10.93 3.00 -16.61
N LYS A 92 9.59 2.99 -16.61
CA LYS A 92 8.79 2.24 -17.60
C LYS A 92 9.06 2.67 -19.03
N GLY A 93 9.30 3.95 -19.26
CA GLY A 93 9.73 4.46 -20.57
C GLY A 93 11.06 3.88 -21.08
N ARG A 94 11.83 3.27 -20.17
CA ARG A 94 13.11 2.59 -20.43
C ARG A 94 13.02 1.08 -20.39
N GLY A 95 11.81 0.50 -20.19
CA GLY A 95 11.61 -0.93 -20.01
C GLY A 95 12.02 -1.47 -18.63
N LEU A 96 12.15 -0.56 -17.64
CA LEU A 96 12.56 -0.88 -16.28
C LEU A 96 11.43 -0.60 -15.28
N CYS A 97 11.59 -1.14 -14.07
CA CYS A 97 10.73 -0.91 -12.91
C CYS A 97 11.57 -0.54 -11.69
N LEU A 98 10.97 0.24 -10.79
CA LEU A 98 11.50 0.41 -9.45
C LEU A 98 11.12 -0.81 -8.61
N LYS A 99 12.08 -1.36 -7.86
CA LYS A 99 11.86 -2.40 -6.85
C LYS A 99 12.22 -1.84 -5.48
N ILE A 100 11.30 -1.95 -4.53
CA ILE A 100 11.42 -1.37 -3.19
C ILE A 100 11.82 -2.47 -2.20
N TRP A 101 12.93 -2.26 -1.48
CA TRP A 101 13.45 -3.13 -0.43
C TRP A 101 13.03 -2.70 0.98
N ASP A 102 12.91 -1.38 1.22
CA ASP A 102 12.38 -0.81 2.46
C ASP A 102 11.63 0.50 2.21
N GLY A 103 10.70 0.82 3.11
CA GLY A 103 9.89 2.04 3.07
C GLY A 103 9.62 2.59 4.47
N PHE A 104 8.36 2.72 4.87
CA PHE A 104 8.05 3.15 6.24
C PHE A 104 8.49 2.09 7.25
N ARG A 105 9.34 2.52 8.17
CA ARG A 105 9.82 1.72 9.32
C ARG A 105 9.23 2.31 10.60
N PRO A 106 8.21 1.68 11.22
CA PRO A 106 7.66 2.14 12.49
C PRO A 106 8.76 2.25 13.57
N PRO A 107 8.65 3.19 14.52
CA PRO A 107 9.57 3.27 15.65
C PRO A 107 9.74 1.95 16.40
N SER A 108 8.68 1.17 16.57
CA SER A 108 8.73 -0.18 17.17
C SER A 108 9.68 -1.13 16.43
N ALA A 109 9.65 -1.12 15.09
CA ALA A 109 10.55 -1.90 14.26
C ALA A 109 12.00 -1.38 14.33
N GLN A 110 12.20 -0.07 14.46
CA GLN A 110 13.54 0.50 14.67
C GLN A 110 14.14 0.06 16.02
N PHE A 111 13.34 -0.02 17.09
CA PHE A 111 13.80 -0.59 18.36
C PHE A 111 14.14 -2.07 18.24
N LYS A 112 13.28 -2.87 17.58
CA LYS A 112 13.53 -4.29 17.34
C LYS A 112 14.83 -4.51 16.54
N LEU A 113 15.08 -3.70 15.51
CA LEU A 113 16.31 -3.75 14.72
C LEU A 113 17.53 -3.40 15.56
N TRP A 114 17.43 -2.37 16.43
CA TRP A 114 18.48 -2.00 17.36
C TRP A 114 18.77 -3.07 18.41
N ASP A 115 17.74 -3.74 18.93
CA ASP A 115 17.91 -4.83 19.89
C ASP A 115 18.65 -6.04 19.27
N ILE A 116 18.46 -6.28 17.96
CA ILE A 116 19.15 -7.34 17.22
C ILE A 116 20.59 -6.93 16.92
N CYS A 117 20.82 -5.69 16.49
CA CYS A 117 22.15 -5.18 16.11
C CYS A 117 22.38 -3.78 16.74
N PRO A 118 22.82 -3.71 18.02
CA PRO A 118 23.03 -2.44 18.73
C PRO A 118 24.36 -1.77 18.34
N ASP A 119 24.63 -1.66 17.06
CA ASP A 119 25.83 -1.02 16.51
C ASP A 119 25.41 0.19 15.64
N PRO A 120 25.79 1.43 16.05
CA PRO A 120 25.43 2.65 15.34
C PRO A 120 26.07 2.78 13.95
N ILE A 121 27.02 1.91 13.59
CA ILE A 121 27.57 1.83 12.23
C ILE A 121 26.53 1.26 11.27
N TYR A 122 25.72 0.29 11.71
CA TYR A 122 24.76 -0.43 10.89
C TYR A 122 23.31 0.03 11.13
N VAL A 123 22.97 0.39 12.37
CA VAL A 123 21.60 0.72 12.75
C VAL A 123 21.56 2.04 13.50
N SER A 124 20.75 2.98 13.06
CA SER A 124 20.50 4.22 13.80
C SER A 124 19.94 3.90 15.18
N ASN A 125 20.61 4.41 16.25
CA ASN A 125 20.17 4.20 17.62
C ASN A 125 18.87 5.00 17.89
N PRO A 126 17.72 4.33 18.11
CA PRO A 126 16.42 5.00 18.28
C PRO A 126 16.36 5.88 19.54
N ASN A 127 17.24 5.67 20.53
CA ASN A 127 17.32 6.52 21.71
C ASN A 127 17.97 7.88 21.42
N ASN A 128 18.70 8.01 20.31
CA ASN A 128 19.35 9.26 19.87
C ASN A 128 18.59 9.94 18.73
N GLY A 129 17.51 9.33 18.24
CA GLY A 129 16.69 9.78 17.12
C GLY A 129 16.36 8.65 16.16
N PHE A 130 15.22 8.77 15.48
CA PHE A 130 14.75 7.74 14.55
C PHE A 130 15.35 7.91 13.16
N SER A 131 15.46 6.79 12.44
CA SER A 131 15.77 6.76 11.02
C SER A 131 14.80 7.64 10.21
N SER A 132 15.26 8.14 9.06
CA SER A 132 14.41 8.86 8.10
C SER A 132 13.23 8.00 7.62
N HIS A 133 13.36 6.67 7.56
CA HIS A 133 12.29 5.72 7.25
C HIS A 133 11.09 5.84 8.20
N SER A 134 11.31 6.19 9.48
CA SER A 134 10.22 6.38 10.45
C SER A 134 9.35 7.62 10.20
N ARG A 135 9.65 8.40 9.14
CA ARG A 135 8.83 9.53 8.68
C ARG A 135 7.87 9.13 7.55
N GLY A 136 8.05 7.96 6.92
CA GLY A 136 7.26 7.48 5.78
C GLY A 136 7.57 8.20 4.47
N ASN A 137 8.75 8.78 4.33
CA ASN A 137 9.18 9.51 3.13
C ASN A 137 10.55 9.08 2.61
N THR A 138 11.03 7.95 3.07
CA THR A 138 12.33 7.38 2.69
C THR A 138 12.10 5.98 2.13
N VAL A 139 12.85 5.63 1.10
CA VAL A 139 12.81 4.33 0.45
C VAL A 139 14.21 3.82 0.16
N ASP A 140 14.41 2.52 0.32
CA ASP A 140 15.55 1.78 -0.19
C ASP A 140 15.11 1.02 -1.44
N VAL A 141 15.80 1.25 -2.55
CA VAL A 141 15.31 0.86 -3.89
C VAL A 141 16.41 0.34 -4.78
N THR A 142 16.01 -0.47 -5.76
CA THR A 142 16.86 -0.89 -6.87
C THR A 142 16.12 -0.83 -8.20
N LEU A 143 16.84 -1.04 -9.30
CA LEU A 143 16.28 -1.21 -10.64
C LEU A 143 16.04 -2.68 -10.93
N ALA A 144 14.91 -2.97 -11.56
CA ALA A 144 14.57 -4.31 -12.02
C ALA A 144 13.87 -4.27 -13.39
N TYR A 145 13.87 -5.40 -14.07
CA TYR A 145 12.97 -5.64 -15.20
C TYR A 145 11.55 -5.91 -14.70
N PRO A 146 10.52 -5.78 -15.57
CA PRO A 146 9.12 -6.05 -15.18
C PRO A 146 8.85 -7.46 -14.67
N ASP A 147 9.71 -8.43 -14.97
CA ASP A 147 9.65 -9.81 -14.46
C ASP A 147 10.22 -9.97 -13.05
N GLY A 148 10.75 -8.88 -12.46
CA GLY A 148 11.32 -8.87 -11.11
C GLY A 148 12.82 -9.12 -11.06
N THR A 149 13.48 -9.45 -12.18
CA THR A 149 14.93 -9.63 -12.26
C THR A 149 15.65 -8.31 -12.02
N GLU A 150 16.47 -8.23 -10.98
CA GLU A 150 17.23 -7.02 -10.62
C GLU A 150 18.38 -6.79 -11.60
N LEU A 151 18.69 -5.53 -11.88
CA LEU A 151 19.89 -5.14 -12.62
C LEU A 151 21.12 -5.32 -11.74
N SER A 152 22.30 -5.44 -12.39
CA SER A 152 23.57 -5.39 -11.69
C SER A 152 23.75 -4.03 -11.03
N MET A 153 23.98 -4.02 -9.70
CA MET A 153 24.17 -2.81 -8.90
C MET A 153 25.48 -2.93 -8.11
N PRO A 154 26.04 -1.84 -7.56
CA PRO A 154 27.34 -1.86 -6.87
C PRO A 154 27.45 -2.91 -5.76
N THR A 155 26.39 -3.09 -4.98
CA THR A 155 26.28 -4.07 -3.88
C THR A 155 24.87 -4.63 -3.77
N GLY A 156 24.67 -5.63 -2.89
CA GLY A 156 23.36 -6.00 -2.38
C GLY A 156 22.80 -4.98 -1.39
N PHE A 157 21.56 -5.21 -0.94
CA PHE A 157 20.90 -4.44 0.12
C PHE A 157 21.62 -4.64 1.45
N ASP A 158 21.80 -3.58 2.23
CA ASP A 158 22.50 -3.59 3.53
C ASP A 158 23.93 -4.18 3.47
N ASP A 159 24.58 -4.08 2.33
CA ASP A 159 26.01 -4.30 2.25
C ASP A 159 26.73 -3.05 2.79
N PHE A 160 27.34 -3.18 3.95
CA PHE A 160 28.03 -2.09 4.64
C PHE A 160 29.51 -1.95 4.23
N SER A 161 29.90 -2.49 3.09
CA SER A 161 31.21 -2.27 2.49
C SER A 161 31.34 -0.86 1.90
N LYS A 162 32.57 -0.47 1.53
CA LYS A 162 32.81 0.82 0.87
C LYS A 162 32.13 0.94 -0.48
N LEU A 163 31.83 -0.18 -1.14
CA LEU A 163 31.13 -0.20 -2.44
C LEU A 163 29.66 0.23 -2.33
N ALA A 164 29.13 0.33 -1.11
CA ALA A 164 27.76 0.81 -0.87
C ALA A 164 27.63 2.32 -1.07
N ASP A 165 28.72 3.07 -0.97
CA ASP A 165 28.69 4.53 -1.15
C ASP A 165 28.42 4.94 -2.62
N ARG A 166 28.42 6.23 -2.90
CA ARG A 166 28.17 6.78 -4.24
C ARG A 166 29.44 7.13 -5.01
N ASP A 167 30.60 6.62 -4.60
CA ASP A 167 31.81 6.61 -5.41
C ASP A 167 31.79 5.40 -6.36
N TYR A 168 31.09 5.54 -7.46
CA TYR A 168 30.94 4.47 -8.45
C TYR A 168 32.20 4.20 -9.27
N SER A 169 33.33 4.77 -8.91
CA SER A 169 34.62 4.57 -9.64
C SER A 169 35.29 3.22 -9.29
N ASP A 170 34.90 2.60 -8.20
CA ASP A 170 35.50 1.38 -7.65
C ASP A 170 34.66 0.10 -7.86
N CYS A 171 33.51 0.21 -8.55
CA CYS A 171 32.65 -0.92 -8.89
C CYS A 171 32.63 -1.23 -10.39
N ASP A 172 31.94 -2.32 -10.75
CA ASP A 172 31.75 -2.70 -12.15
C ASP A 172 31.08 -1.59 -12.97
N GLN A 173 31.50 -1.41 -14.22
CA GLN A 173 31.04 -0.33 -15.08
C GLN A 173 29.52 -0.37 -15.35
N GLU A 174 28.94 -1.57 -15.52
CA GLU A 174 27.50 -1.74 -15.71
C GLU A 174 26.75 -1.40 -14.43
N ALA A 175 27.23 -1.88 -13.28
CA ALA A 175 26.66 -1.55 -11.97
C ALA A 175 26.71 -0.03 -11.69
N ALA A 176 27.83 0.61 -11.97
CA ALA A 176 28.00 2.06 -11.87
C ALA A 176 26.97 2.81 -12.73
N ALA A 177 26.82 2.41 -14.01
CA ALA A 177 25.87 3.05 -14.93
C ALA A 177 24.42 2.90 -14.45
N ASN A 178 24.05 1.73 -13.94
CA ASN A 178 22.72 1.45 -13.40
C ASN A 178 22.45 2.28 -12.13
N ALA A 179 23.41 2.37 -11.21
CA ALA A 179 23.29 3.17 -9.99
C ALA A 179 23.16 4.67 -10.30
N MET A 180 23.96 5.18 -11.24
CA MET A 180 23.86 6.57 -11.71
C MET A 180 22.52 6.85 -12.39
N LEU A 181 21.97 5.91 -13.16
CA LEU A 181 20.64 6.03 -13.75
C LEU A 181 19.57 6.12 -12.66
N LEU A 182 19.60 5.23 -11.69
CA LEU A 182 18.67 5.24 -10.55
C LEU A 182 18.75 6.58 -9.80
N GLU A 183 19.96 7.00 -9.45
CA GLU A 183 20.17 8.26 -8.73
C GLU A 183 19.60 9.46 -9.48
N LYS A 184 19.90 9.55 -10.81
CA LYS A 184 19.39 10.63 -11.65
C LYS A 184 17.88 10.66 -11.69
N VAL A 185 17.22 9.53 -11.93
CA VAL A 185 15.74 9.46 -12.01
C VAL A 185 15.10 9.83 -10.68
N MET A 186 15.64 9.32 -9.56
CA MET A 186 15.15 9.65 -8.23
C MET A 186 15.30 11.15 -7.91
N GLN A 187 16.46 11.74 -8.21
CA GLN A 187 16.71 13.18 -8.01
C GLN A 187 15.80 14.06 -8.88
N ASP A 188 15.65 13.73 -10.17
CA ASP A 188 14.78 14.47 -11.10
C ASP A 188 13.30 14.45 -10.62
N CYS A 189 12.90 13.40 -9.89
CA CYS A 189 11.57 13.28 -9.31
C CYS A 189 11.46 13.82 -7.85
N GLY A 190 12.51 14.49 -7.34
CA GLY A 190 12.47 15.21 -6.06
C GLY A 190 12.83 14.36 -4.84
N PHE A 191 13.65 13.35 -5.01
CA PHE A 191 14.30 12.62 -3.92
C PHE A 191 15.74 13.10 -3.71
N LYS A 192 16.21 13.01 -2.48
CA LYS A 192 17.58 13.31 -2.08
C LYS A 192 18.30 12.00 -1.76
N PRO A 193 19.45 11.71 -2.41
CA PRO A 193 20.27 10.55 -2.12
C PRO A 193 21.00 10.72 -0.78
N TYR A 194 21.27 9.59 -0.11
CA TYR A 194 22.20 9.52 1.01
C TYR A 194 23.58 9.08 0.49
N SER A 195 24.64 9.75 0.91
CA SER A 195 25.97 9.53 0.34
C SER A 195 26.60 8.18 0.68
N GLY A 196 26.20 7.54 1.77
CA GLY A 196 26.75 6.28 2.22
C GLY A 196 26.07 5.04 1.65
N GLU A 197 24.93 5.19 0.94
CA GLU A 197 24.12 4.06 0.47
C GLU A 197 23.51 4.39 -0.89
N TRP A 198 23.89 3.66 -1.94
CA TRP A 198 23.40 3.92 -3.30
C TRP A 198 21.89 3.67 -3.46
N TRP A 199 21.30 2.83 -2.64
CA TRP A 199 19.87 2.47 -2.67
C TRP A 199 18.97 3.44 -1.91
N HIS A 200 19.52 4.25 -0.97
CA HIS A 200 18.77 5.07 -0.02
C HIS A 200 18.41 6.45 -0.56
N PHE A 201 17.10 6.76 -0.58
CA PHE A 201 16.57 8.03 -1.06
C PHE A 201 15.47 8.56 -0.15
N THR A 202 15.57 9.85 0.23
CA THR A 202 14.58 10.55 1.04
C THR A 202 13.87 11.61 0.20
N ASP A 203 12.55 11.68 0.28
CA ASP A 203 11.75 12.77 -0.31
C ASP A 203 12.25 14.12 0.24
N THR A 204 12.40 15.12 -0.65
CA THR A 204 12.81 16.47 -0.28
C THR A 204 11.79 17.18 0.60
N ARG A 205 10.52 16.74 0.64
CA ARG A 205 9.52 17.20 1.61
C ARG A 205 9.77 16.55 2.96
N SER A 206 9.89 17.37 4.01
CA SER A 206 10.07 16.88 5.38
C SER A 206 8.71 16.51 6.01
N TYR A 207 8.69 15.38 6.73
CA TYR A 207 7.56 14.95 7.56
C TYR A 207 8.05 14.65 8.97
N PRO A 208 7.18 14.76 10.00
CA PRO A 208 7.52 14.33 11.34
C PRO A 208 7.70 12.81 11.42
N VAL A 209 8.43 12.35 12.43
CA VAL A 209 8.44 10.92 12.77
C VAL A 209 7.02 10.48 13.11
N GLU A 210 6.60 9.33 12.60
CA GLU A 210 5.29 8.75 12.85
C GLU A 210 5.35 7.79 14.03
N HIS A 211 4.54 8.01 15.04
CA HIS A 211 4.54 7.21 16.27
C HIS A 211 3.29 6.36 16.46
N THR A 212 2.22 6.66 15.73
CA THR A 212 0.91 6.07 15.97
C THR A 212 0.48 5.07 14.90
N PHE A 213 0.88 5.30 13.65
CA PHE A 213 0.55 4.40 12.53
C PHE A 213 1.40 3.13 12.59
N GLN A 214 0.74 1.99 12.84
CA GLN A 214 1.35 0.67 12.96
C GLN A 214 0.75 -0.26 11.89
N PRO A 215 1.41 -0.45 10.73
CA PRO A 215 0.98 -1.41 9.73
C PRO A 215 0.99 -2.83 10.31
N ILE A 216 0.06 -3.66 9.85
CA ILE A 216 0.03 -5.10 10.13
C ILE A 216 -0.20 -5.87 8.84
N THR A 217 0.14 -7.15 8.82
CA THR A 217 -0.34 -8.03 7.76
C THR A 217 -1.86 -8.05 7.78
N ALA A 218 -2.48 -7.77 6.64
CA ALA A 218 -3.92 -7.60 6.52
C ALA A 218 -4.69 -8.79 7.10
N THR A 219 -5.51 -8.53 8.11
CA THR A 219 -6.26 -9.54 8.86
C THR A 219 -7.76 -9.26 8.76
N LEU A 220 -8.57 -10.33 8.71
CA LEU A 220 -10.02 -10.24 8.61
C LEU A 220 -10.64 -9.94 9.98
N TYR A 221 -11.48 -8.91 10.01
CA TYR A 221 -12.26 -8.49 11.19
C TYR A 221 -13.73 -8.34 10.82
N TYR A 222 -14.61 -8.23 11.82
CA TYR A 222 -16.02 -7.90 11.62
C TYR A 222 -16.45 -6.74 12.53
N ALA A 223 -17.55 -6.07 12.16
CA ALA A 223 -18.15 -5.00 12.93
C ALA A 223 -18.90 -5.58 14.14
N ASP A 224 -18.37 -5.34 15.34
CA ASP A 224 -18.96 -5.74 16.62
C ASP A 224 -19.75 -4.57 17.22
N CYS A 225 -20.99 -4.42 16.77
CA CYS A 225 -21.87 -3.33 17.16
C CYS A 225 -23.34 -3.74 17.03
N SER A 226 -24.27 -2.89 17.49
CA SER A 226 -25.71 -3.18 17.42
C SER A 226 -26.34 -2.88 16.05
N GLU A 227 -25.84 -1.88 15.31
CA GLU A 227 -26.40 -1.48 14.01
C GLU A 227 -25.32 -1.34 12.92
N TYR A 228 -24.43 -0.38 13.06
CA TYR A 228 -23.34 -0.12 12.11
C TYR A 228 -22.16 0.58 12.78
N ILE A 229 -20.99 0.48 12.16
CA ILE A 229 -19.82 1.33 12.42
C ILE A 229 -19.62 2.33 11.28
N SER A 230 -19.04 3.48 11.57
CA SER A 230 -18.76 4.51 10.56
C SER A 230 -17.33 4.36 10.02
N LEU A 231 -17.21 4.16 8.72
CA LEU A 231 -15.94 4.28 7.98
C LEU A 231 -15.67 5.75 7.71
N ARG A 232 -14.53 6.26 8.16
CA ARG A 232 -14.20 7.69 8.14
C ARG A 232 -12.95 7.98 7.31
N THR A 233 -12.87 9.21 6.80
CA THR A 233 -11.71 9.66 6.00
C THR A 233 -10.42 9.75 6.80
N LYS A 234 -10.49 9.99 8.14
CA LYS A 234 -9.34 10.21 9.03
C LYS A 234 -9.58 9.52 10.38
N PRO A 235 -8.51 9.24 11.17
CA PRO A 235 -8.63 8.64 12.51
C PRO A 235 -9.15 9.67 13.53
N SER A 236 -10.37 10.14 13.32
CA SER A 236 -11.06 11.12 14.17
C SER A 236 -12.57 10.93 14.10
N THR A 237 -13.25 11.03 15.24
CA THR A 237 -14.72 11.01 15.32
C THR A 237 -15.38 12.22 14.65
N ALA A 238 -14.63 13.30 14.44
CA ALA A 238 -15.08 14.50 13.72
C ALA A 238 -14.86 14.42 12.20
N ALA A 239 -14.16 13.38 11.71
CA ALA A 239 -13.90 13.21 10.27
C ALA A 239 -15.17 12.79 9.51
N ASP A 240 -15.20 13.12 8.22
CA ASP A 240 -16.29 12.76 7.33
C ASP A 240 -16.49 11.24 7.24
N VAL A 241 -17.75 10.83 7.23
CA VAL A 241 -18.15 9.42 7.05
C VAL A 241 -18.30 9.13 5.57
N ILE A 242 -17.56 8.15 5.05
CA ILE A 242 -17.58 7.74 3.65
C ILE A 242 -18.44 6.49 3.42
N ALA A 243 -18.62 5.66 4.45
CA ALA A 243 -19.51 4.51 4.42
C ALA A 243 -19.98 4.13 5.82
N ARG A 244 -21.02 3.29 5.88
CA ARG A 244 -21.47 2.61 7.09
C ARG A 244 -21.35 1.11 6.86
N ILE A 245 -20.77 0.41 7.82
CA ILE A 245 -20.53 -1.03 7.80
C ILE A 245 -21.49 -1.64 8.82
N SER A 246 -22.43 -2.47 8.36
CA SER A 246 -23.46 -3.06 9.24
C SER A 246 -22.85 -4.03 10.24
N ALA A 247 -23.55 -4.24 11.34
CA ALA A 247 -23.18 -5.22 12.35
C ALA A 247 -22.92 -6.60 11.72
N GLY A 248 -21.80 -7.23 12.07
CA GLY A 248 -21.38 -8.53 11.58
C GLY A 248 -20.74 -8.55 10.19
N GLU A 249 -20.78 -7.44 9.42
CA GLU A 249 -20.07 -7.37 8.13
C GLU A 249 -18.55 -7.41 8.33
N GLN A 250 -17.87 -8.10 7.42
CA GLN A 250 -16.43 -8.34 7.47
C GLN A 250 -15.65 -7.37 6.58
N PHE A 251 -14.43 -7.06 7.01
CA PHE A 251 -13.49 -6.17 6.33
C PHE A 251 -12.05 -6.54 6.73
N ARG A 252 -11.07 -5.99 6.02
CA ARG A 252 -9.65 -6.23 6.30
C ARG A 252 -9.08 -5.06 7.09
N VAL A 253 -8.47 -5.33 8.26
CA VAL A 253 -7.65 -4.37 8.99
C VAL A 253 -6.24 -4.39 8.42
N LEU A 254 -5.71 -3.21 8.11
CA LEU A 254 -4.43 -3.01 7.44
C LEU A 254 -3.39 -2.34 8.36
N ALA A 255 -3.86 -1.49 9.27
CA ALA A 255 -3.01 -0.82 10.24
C ALA A 255 -3.81 -0.36 11.46
N HIS A 256 -3.11 -0.16 12.57
CA HIS A 256 -3.64 0.49 13.77
C HIS A 256 -3.10 1.91 13.90
N SER A 257 -3.90 2.81 14.47
CA SER A 257 -3.53 4.18 14.80
C SER A 257 -4.31 4.65 16.02
N ASP A 258 -3.65 4.74 17.19
CA ASP A 258 -4.28 5.07 18.47
C ASP A 258 -5.59 4.28 18.70
N GLN A 259 -6.74 4.99 18.75
CA GLN A 259 -8.08 4.43 18.94
C GLN A 259 -8.71 3.88 17.65
N PHE A 260 -8.08 4.07 16.50
CA PHE A 260 -8.63 3.71 15.19
C PHE A 260 -7.86 2.58 14.53
N ALA A 261 -8.53 1.89 13.62
CA ALA A 261 -7.93 0.98 12.65
C ALA A 261 -8.17 1.50 11.24
N LEU A 262 -7.13 1.48 10.41
CA LEU A 262 -7.26 1.65 8.96
C LEU A 262 -7.73 0.33 8.37
N ILE A 263 -8.81 0.39 7.60
CA ILE A 263 -9.41 -0.81 7.01
C ILE A 263 -9.66 -0.66 5.51
N GLU A 264 -9.82 -1.80 4.86
CA GLU A 264 -10.32 -1.94 3.49
C GLU A 264 -11.70 -2.61 3.53
N TYR A 265 -12.71 -1.95 2.98
CA TYR A 265 -14.09 -2.43 2.89
C TYR A 265 -14.72 -1.97 1.57
N ASP A 266 -15.24 -2.88 0.74
CA ASP A 266 -15.85 -2.60 -0.58
C ASP A 266 -14.96 -1.70 -1.48
N ASN A 267 -13.65 -1.94 -1.53
CA ASN A 267 -12.63 -1.12 -2.21
C ASN A 267 -12.49 0.31 -1.67
N LEU A 268 -13.05 0.62 -0.52
CA LEU A 268 -12.85 1.86 0.21
C LEU A 268 -11.79 1.67 1.29
N PHE A 269 -10.95 2.69 1.46
CA PHE A 269 -9.99 2.76 2.55
C PHE A 269 -10.44 3.86 3.53
N GLY A 270 -10.40 3.57 4.82
CA GLY A 270 -10.78 4.53 5.83
C GLY A 270 -10.58 4.00 7.24
N TYR A 271 -11.00 4.77 8.21
CA TYR A 271 -10.75 4.52 9.62
C TYR A 271 -12.04 4.18 10.36
N VAL A 272 -11.98 3.16 11.21
CA VAL A 272 -13.04 2.78 12.16
C VAL A 272 -12.49 2.78 13.58
N LEU A 273 -13.36 2.96 14.58
CA LEU A 273 -12.97 2.84 15.99
C LEU A 273 -12.68 1.37 16.34
N LYS A 274 -11.56 1.11 17.00
CA LYS A 274 -11.12 -0.25 17.40
C LYS A 274 -12.06 -0.93 18.40
N ASP A 275 -12.74 -0.15 19.23
CA ASP A 275 -13.65 -0.66 20.25
C ASP A 275 -14.88 -1.39 19.67
N TYR A 276 -15.14 -1.25 18.38
CA TYR A 276 -16.30 -1.81 17.68
C TYR A 276 -15.93 -2.82 16.60
N ILE A 277 -14.73 -3.43 16.69
CA ILE A 277 -14.29 -4.44 15.73
C ILE A 277 -13.65 -5.62 16.45
N GLN A 278 -13.85 -6.83 15.93
CA GLN A 278 -13.24 -8.05 16.45
C GLN A 278 -12.60 -8.86 15.32
N PRO A 279 -11.47 -9.56 15.58
CA PRO A 279 -10.89 -10.46 14.59
C PRO A 279 -11.85 -11.62 14.30
N VAL A 280 -11.85 -12.09 13.06
CA VAL A 280 -12.51 -13.33 12.68
C VAL A 280 -11.58 -14.48 13.07
N GLU A 281 -12.08 -15.41 13.91
CA GLU A 281 -11.36 -16.60 14.36
C GLU A 281 -11.11 -17.62 13.22
#